data_b8427a177a10b425f0989b9fa5e8cffa
#
_entry.id   b8427a177a10b425f0989b9fa5e8cffa
#
_cell.length_a   1.000
_cell.length_b   1.000
_cell.length_c   1.000
_cell.angle_alpha   90.00
_cell.angle_beta   90.00
_cell.angle_gamma   90.00
#
_symmetry.space_group_name_H-M   'P 1'
#
loop_
_entity.id
_entity.type
_entity.pdbx_description
1 polymer ?
#
loop_
_entity_poly.entity_id
_entity_poly.type
_entity_poly.pdbx_seq_one_letter_code
_entity_poly.pdbx_strand_id
1 'polypeptide(L)'
;MEIIIKNSTSNNTSSEINKRVWEILETVADPEVPVLSVIDLGVVRNVEITQVPTSTGWRVQIFVTPTYTGCPAMDVMKMSIRMALLQEGFNDIIITQVLSPAWTTDWMSEIGKQKLKAYGITPPQYKQVVCTPDSFQQEEAIPCPLCNSYNTRLVSQFGSTACKALYQCNDCKEPFDYFKCH
;
A
#
# COMPACT_ATOMS: atom_id res chain seq x y z
N MET A 1 -14.13 19.69 46.68
CA MET A 1 -13.31 18.59 46.15
C MET A 1 -13.17 18.88 44.65
N GLU A 2 -12.16 19.71 44.33
CA GLU A 2 -11.95 20.13 42.92
C GLU A 2 -11.16 19.05 42.20
N ILE A 3 -11.74 18.55 41.12
CA ILE A 3 -11.05 17.63 40.20
C ILE A 3 -10.18 18.49 39.29
N ILE A 4 -8.86 18.54 39.61
CA ILE A 4 -7.87 19.13 38.73
C ILE A 4 -7.64 18.19 37.57
N ILE A 5 -8.29 18.48 36.41
CA ILE A 5 -7.95 17.86 35.14
C ILE A 5 -6.60 18.43 34.73
N LYS A 6 -5.54 17.68 34.95
CA LYS A 6 -4.22 17.99 34.37
C LYS A 6 -4.29 17.79 32.85
N ASN A 7 -4.57 18.85 32.11
CA ASN A 7 -4.29 18.89 30.68
C ASN A 7 -2.77 18.85 30.49
N SER A 8 -2.25 17.66 30.26
CA SER A 8 -0.90 17.47 29.75
C SER A 8 -0.88 17.89 28.28
N THR A 9 -0.74 19.18 28.00
CA THR A 9 -0.37 19.68 26.69
C THR A 9 1.11 19.30 26.48
N SER A 10 1.35 18.07 26.03
CA SER A 10 2.66 17.71 25.51
C SER A 10 2.86 18.54 24.23
N ASN A 11 3.84 19.43 24.24
CA ASN A 11 4.34 20.12 23.05
C ASN A 11 5.03 19.09 22.16
N ASN A 12 4.26 18.24 21.48
CA ASN A 12 4.82 17.31 20.52
C ASN A 12 5.43 18.12 19.37
N THR A 13 6.67 17.84 19.05
CA THR A 13 7.34 18.47 17.90
C THR A 13 6.73 17.96 16.59
N SER A 14 6.85 18.73 15.51
CA SER A 14 6.39 18.29 14.18
C SER A 14 6.97 16.93 13.78
N SER A 15 8.20 16.62 14.22
CA SER A 15 8.87 15.34 13.96
C SER A 15 8.18 14.17 14.69
N GLU A 16 7.78 14.36 15.95
CA GLU A 16 7.06 13.31 16.70
C GLU A 16 5.69 13.04 16.13
N ILE A 17 4.98 14.10 15.71
CA ILE A 17 3.68 13.98 15.04
C ILE A 17 3.84 13.25 13.70
N ASN A 18 4.85 13.60 12.92
CA ASN A 18 5.13 12.93 11.65
C ASN A 18 5.37 11.42 11.86
N LYS A 19 6.23 11.05 12.81
CA LYS A 19 6.49 9.65 13.15
C LYS A 19 5.20 8.92 13.54
N ARG A 20 4.38 9.52 14.42
CA ARG A 20 3.10 8.94 14.83
C ARG A 20 2.14 8.73 13.64
N VAL A 21 2.08 9.67 12.71
CA VAL A 21 1.25 9.54 11.50
C VAL A 21 1.72 8.35 10.65
N TRP A 22 3.02 8.17 10.45
CA TRP A 22 3.54 7.01 9.72
C TRP A 22 3.22 5.69 10.42
N GLU A 23 3.35 5.62 11.74
CA GLU A 23 2.97 4.43 12.55
C GLU A 23 1.48 4.10 12.40
N ILE A 24 0.59 5.10 12.35
CA ILE A 24 -0.83 4.90 12.09
C ILE A 24 -1.06 4.36 10.68
N LEU A 25 -0.39 4.93 9.67
CA LEU A 25 -0.52 4.50 8.28
C LEU A 25 -0.07 3.05 8.06
N GLU A 26 0.91 2.56 8.84
CA GLU A 26 1.32 1.15 8.80
C GLU A 26 0.19 0.19 9.23
N THR A 27 -0.78 0.66 10.01
CA THR A 27 -1.93 -0.16 10.44
C THR A 27 -3.05 -0.22 9.41
N VAL A 28 -3.04 0.65 8.40
CA VAL A 28 -4.08 0.72 7.37
C VAL A 28 -3.80 -0.31 6.29
N ALA A 29 -4.62 -1.36 6.23
CA ALA A 29 -4.48 -2.43 5.26
C ALA A 29 -5.07 -2.07 3.89
N ASP A 30 -4.50 -2.66 2.84
CA ASP A 30 -5.10 -2.68 1.50
C ASP A 30 -6.38 -3.53 1.50
N PRO A 31 -7.52 -3.04 0.98
CA PRO A 31 -8.77 -3.80 0.98
C PRO A 31 -8.76 -5.02 0.04
N GLU A 32 -7.92 -5.05 -0.99
CA GLU A 32 -7.80 -6.14 -1.96
C GLU A 32 -6.75 -7.17 -1.57
N VAL A 33 -5.75 -6.75 -0.77
CA VAL A 33 -4.65 -7.59 -0.27
C VAL A 33 -4.40 -7.27 1.21
N PRO A 34 -5.24 -7.78 2.15
CA PRO A 34 -5.25 -7.33 3.55
C PRO A 34 -3.96 -7.56 4.35
N VAL A 35 -3.03 -8.34 3.83
CA VAL A 35 -1.70 -8.55 4.44
C VAL A 35 -0.74 -7.40 4.20
N LEU A 36 -1.04 -6.53 3.23
CA LEU A 36 -0.25 -5.33 2.94
C LEU A 36 -0.86 -4.12 3.61
N SER A 37 -0.02 -3.29 4.23
CA SER A 37 -0.40 -1.93 4.59
C SER A 37 -0.28 -1.00 3.38
N VAL A 38 -0.89 0.18 3.47
CA VAL A 38 -0.72 1.25 2.47
C VAL A 38 0.74 1.69 2.35
N ILE A 39 1.55 1.46 3.40
CA ILE A 39 3.00 1.70 3.40
C ILE A 39 3.73 0.57 2.68
N ASP A 40 3.41 -0.69 2.98
CA ASP A 40 4.00 -1.84 2.30
C ASP A 40 3.79 -1.78 0.78
N LEU A 41 2.60 -1.35 0.38
CA LEU A 41 2.24 -1.19 -1.04
C LEU A 41 2.93 0.00 -1.70
N GLY A 42 3.44 0.96 -0.91
CA GLY A 42 4.09 2.17 -1.42
C GLY A 42 3.13 3.17 -2.07
N VAL A 43 1.84 3.10 -1.74
CA VAL A 43 0.85 4.07 -2.25
C VAL A 43 0.92 5.42 -1.52
N VAL A 44 1.40 5.45 -0.28
CA VAL A 44 1.67 6.70 0.45
C VAL A 44 3.02 7.24 0.01
N ARG A 45 3.02 8.45 -0.56
CA ARG A 45 4.22 9.07 -1.16
C ARG A 45 4.87 10.09 -0.26
N ASN A 46 4.06 10.84 0.47
CA ASN A 46 4.55 11.90 1.36
C ASN A 46 3.52 12.18 2.45
N VAL A 47 4.01 12.66 3.57
CA VAL A 47 3.21 13.17 4.68
C VAL A 47 3.76 14.54 5.08
N GLU A 48 2.92 15.55 5.03
CA GLU A 48 3.24 16.91 5.44
C GLU A 48 2.46 17.27 6.69
N ILE A 49 3.17 17.76 7.71
CA ILE A 49 2.59 18.17 8.98
C ILE A 49 2.76 19.67 9.13
N THR A 50 1.65 20.38 9.30
CA THR A 50 1.63 21.83 9.48
C THR A 50 0.86 22.18 10.75
N GLN A 51 1.44 23.02 11.59
CA GLN A 51 0.72 23.55 12.74
C GLN A 51 -0.35 24.54 12.29
N VAL A 52 -1.56 24.39 12.79
CA VAL A 52 -2.66 25.31 12.45
C VAL A 52 -2.54 26.59 13.29
N PRO A 53 -2.34 27.77 12.68
CA PRO A 53 -2.06 29.02 13.43
C PRO A 53 -3.16 29.42 14.40
N THR A 54 -4.41 29.02 14.14
CA THR A 54 -5.60 29.40 14.91
C THR A 54 -6.01 28.36 15.96
N SER A 55 -5.27 27.25 16.07
CA SER A 55 -5.57 26.17 17.02
C SER A 55 -4.29 25.51 17.52
N THR A 56 -4.39 24.75 18.60
CA THR A 56 -3.29 23.89 19.09
C THR A 56 -3.16 22.58 18.27
N GLY A 57 -3.91 22.47 17.18
CA GLY A 57 -3.98 21.28 16.36
C GLY A 57 -2.96 21.23 15.23
N TRP A 58 -2.87 20.06 14.62
CA TRP A 58 -2.01 19.79 13.48
C TRP A 58 -2.84 19.44 12.26
N ARG A 59 -2.49 20.04 11.11
CA ARG A 59 -2.97 19.61 9.79
C ARG A 59 -2.06 18.51 9.29
N VAL A 60 -2.67 17.40 8.89
CA VAL A 60 -1.99 16.24 8.28
C VAL A 60 -2.39 16.18 6.81
N GLN A 61 -1.43 16.40 5.92
CA GLN A 61 -1.64 16.24 4.48
C GLN A 61 -0.89 15.00 4.00
N ILE A 62 -1.62 14.08 3.37
CA ILE A 62 -1.09 12.81 2.87
C ILE A 62 -1.22 12.78 1.35
N PHE A 63 -0.13 12.43 0.69
CA PHE A 63 -0.09 12.27 -0.76
C PHE A 63 -0.11 10.78 -1.09
N VAL A 64 -1.07 10.37 -1.92
CA VAL A 64 -1.24 8.97 -2.31
C VAL A 64 -1.22 8.82 -3.82
N THR A 65 -0.59 7.74 -4.31
CA THR A 65 -0.56 7.38 -5.74
C THR A 65 -1.19 6.01 -5.92
N PRO A 66 -2.21 5.86 -6.77
CA PRO A 66 -2.83 4.56 -7.06
C PRO A 66 -1.85 3.65 -7.81
N THR A 67 -1.94 2.34 -7.60
CA THR A 67 -1.14 1.35 -8.32
C THR A 67 -1.43 1.34 -9.82
N TYR A 68 -2.65 1.71 -10.22
CA TYR A 68 -3.04 1.96 -11.61
C TYR A 68 -4.16 3.02 -11.66
N THR A 69 -4.28 3.70 -12.80
CA THR A 69 -5.28 4.74 -12.99
C THR A 69 -6.70 4.15 -12.90
N GLY A 70 -7.53 4.73 -12.03
CA GLY A 70 -8.91 4.27 -11.85
C GLY A 70 -9.08 3.09 -10.88
N CYS A 71 -8.07 2.78 -10.04
CA CYS A 71 -8.17 1.76 -9.00
C CYS A 71 -9.36 2.03 -8.06
N PRO A 72 -10.38 1.15 -7.99
CA PRO A 72 -11.55 1.36 -7.14
C PRO A 72 -11.21 1.27 -5.64
N ALA A 73 -10.15 0.55 -5.29
CA ALA A 73 -9.68 0.41 -3.92
C ALA A 73 -9.19 1.74 -3.31
N MET A 74 -8.81 2.72 -4.14
CA MET A 74 -8.26 3.99 -3.66
C MET A 74 -9.23 4.79 -2.79
N ASP A 75 -10.52 4.78 -3.10
CA ASP A 75 -11.49 5.51 -2.29
C ASP A 75 -11.70 4.85 -0.93
N VAL A 76 -11.67 3.52 -0.89
CA VAL A 76 -11.70 2.75 0.37
C VAL A 76 -10.43 3.01 1.18
N MET A 77 -9.25 2.97 0.56
CA MET A 77 -7.98 3.27 1.23
C MET A 77 -7.97 4.68 1.81
N LYS A 78 -8.37 5.70 1.03
CA LYS A 78 -8.47 7.10 1.52
C LYS A 78 -9.41 7.23 2.71
N MET A 79 -10.55 6.51 2.68
CA MET A 79 -11.48 6.48 3.81
C MET A 79 -10.84 5.81 5.03
N SER A 80 -10.19 4.67 4.86
CA SER A 80 -9.53 3.93 5.94
C SER A 80 -8.40 4.74 6.58
N ILE A 81 -7.58 5.41 5.76
CA ILE A 81 -6.55 6.34 6.23
C ILE A 81 -7.16 7.46 7.08
N ARG A 82 -8.24 8.09 6.58
CA ARG A 82 -8.93 9.15 7.31
C ARG A 82 -9.49 8.66 8.64
N MET A 83 -10.12 7.50 8.64
CA MET A 83 -10.71 6.92 9.86
C MET A 83 -9.64 6.57 10.90
N ALA A 84 -8.53 5.97 10.49
CA ALA A 84 -7.42 5.64 11.38
C ALA A 84 -6.84 6.91 12.05
N LEU A 85 -6.63 7.96 11.28
CA LEU A 85 -6.13 9.23 11.81
C LEU A 85 -7.14 9.95 12.73
N LEU A 86 -8.44 9.93 12.39
CA LEU A 86 -9.49 10.49 13.24
C LEU A 86 -9.57 9.78 14.60
N GLN A 87 -9.44 8.45 14.62
CA GLN A 87 -9.43 7.66 15.87
C GLN A 87 -8.26 8.03 16.78
N GLU A 88 -7.15 8.45 16.20
CA GLU A 88 -5.95 8.92 16.92
C GLU A 88 -5.96 10.42 17.24
N GLY A 89 -7.09 11.09 16.98
CA GLY A 89 -7.33 12.48 17.37
C GLY A 89 -6.88 13.55 16.35
N PHE A 90 -6.47 13.16 15.15
CA PHE A 90 -6.21 14.11 14.07
C PHE A 90 -7.53 14.49 13.40
N ASN A 91 -7.87 15.79 13.40
CA ASN A 91 -9.16 16.27 12.88
C ASN A 91 -9.03 17.06 11.57
N ASP A 92 -7.86 17.65 11.29
CA ASP A 92 -7.58 18.41 10.06
C ASP A 92 -6.73 17.53 9.11
N ILE A 93 -7.42 16.73 8.27
CA ILE A 93 -6.81 15.71 7.42
C ILE A 93 -7.12 16.02 5.96
N ILE A 94 -6.08 16.18 5.15
CA ILE A 94 -6.17 16.35 3.70
C ILE A 94 -5.49 15.14 3.04
N ILE A 95 -6.20 14.47 2.14
CA ILE A 95 -5.64 13.36 1.35
C ILE A 95 -5.67 13.78 -0.11
N THR A 96 -4.49 13.91 -0.70
CA THR A 96 -4.28 14.37 -2.07
C THR A 96 -3.81 13.21 -2.93
N GLN A 97 -4.53 12.94 -4.01
CA GLN A 97 -4.10 11.94 -4.98
C GLN A 97 -3.14 12.56 -5.99
N VAL A 98 -1.99 11.92 -6.19
CA VAL A 98 -0.93 12.32 -7.12
C VAL A 98 -0.77 11.22 -8.16
N LEU A 99 -0.81 11.57 -9.45
CA LEU A 99 -0.70 10.61 -10.55
C LEU A 99 0.67 10.64 -11.23
N SER A 100 1.49 11.63 -10.93
CA SER A 100 2.84 11.76 -11.48
C SER A 100 3.86 11.99 -10.37
N PRO A 101 4.95 11.20 -10.32
CA PRO A 101 5.20 10.03 -11.17
C PRO A 101 4.18 8.92 -10.97
N ALA A 102 3.98 8.09 -11.99
CA ALA A 102 3.13 6.90 -11.87
C ALA A 102 3.71 5.93 -10.83
N TRP A 103 2.84 5.17 -10.18
CA TRP A 103 3.26 4.14 -9.24
C TRP A 103 4.09 3.06 -9.94
N THR A 104 5.10 2.55 -9.25
CA THR A 104 5.90 1.41 -9.72
C THR A 104 6.05 0.39 -8.60
N THR A 105 6.26 -0.86 -8.96
CA THR A 105 6.50 -1.97 -8.01
C THR A 105 7.77 -1.79 -7.17
N ASP A 106 8.68 -0.91 -7.60
CA ASP A 106 9.88 -0.55 -6.83
C ASP A 106 9.57 0.22 -5.54
N TRP A 107 8.35 0.78 -5.46
CA TRP A 107 7.89 1.49 -4.26
C TRP A 107 7.35 0.57 -3.18
N MET A 108 7.11 -0.71 -3.51
CA MET A 108 6.73 -1.69 -2.51
C MET A 108 7.88 -1.99 -1.56
N SER A 109 7.57 -2.08 -0.26
CA SER A 109 8.56 -2.48 0.73
C SER A 109 8.99 -3.94 0.55
N GLU A 110 10.23 -4.27 0.92
CA GLU A 110 10.69 -5.66 0.92
C GLU A 110 9.87 -6.52 1.89
N ILE A 111 9.43 -5.93 3.00
CA ILE A 111 8.53 -6.59 3.96
C ILE A 111 7.19 -6.89 3.29
N GLY A 112 6.64 -5.95 2.52
CA GLY A 112 5.41 -6.14 1.76
C GLY A 112 5.52 -7.28 0.75
N LYS A 113 6.63 -7.37 0.01
CA LYS A 113 6.89 -8.48 -0.92
C LYS A 113 6.97 -9.83 -0.21
N GLN A 114 7.61 -9.88 0.97
CA GLN A 114 7.65 -11.09 1.79
C GLN A 114 6.26 -11.48 2.31
N LYS A 115 5.45 -10.52 2.75
CA LYS A 115 4.06 -10.74 3.17
C LYS A 115 3.22 -11.28 2.02
N LEU A 116 3.36 -10.75 0.79
CA LEU A 116 2.69 -11.30 -0.39
C LEU A 116 3.02 -12.78 -0.58
N LYS A 117 4.32 -13.11 -0.60
CA LYS A 117 4.79 -14.50 -0.79
C LYS A 117 4.25 -15.42 0.30
N ALA A 118 4.29 -15.00 1.56
CA ALA A 118 3.76 -15.78 2.68
C ALA A 118 2.23 -15.98 2.60
N TYR A 119 1.53 -15.03 1.98
CA TYR A 119 0.09 -15.10 1.76
C TYR A 119 -0.32 -15.95 0.54
N GLY A 120 0.67 -16.44 -0.24
CA GLY A 120 0.44 -17.25 -1.43
C GLY A 120 0.27 -16.45 -2.72
N ILE A 121 0.66 -15.17 -2.71
CA ILE A 121 0.71 -14.32 -3.90
C ILE A 121 2.17 -14.15 -4.30
N THR A 122 2.51 -14.45 -5.54
CA THR A 122 3.86 -14.18 -6.04
C THR A 122 4.06 -12.66 -6.16
N PRO A 123 5.06 -12.08 -5.46
CA PRO A 123 5.37 -10.68 -5.57
C PRO A 123 5.90 -10.33 -6.97
N PRO A 124 5.84 -9.06 -7.38
CA PRO A 124 6.40 -8.63 -8.65
C PRO A 124 7.89 -8.99 -8.69
N GLN A 125 8.31 -9.64 -9.78
CA GLN A 125 9.70 -9.98 -9.99
C GLN A 125 10.47 -8.71 -10.37
N TYR A 126 11.64 -8.53 -9.77
CA TYR A 126 12.50 -7.41 -10.14
C TYR A 126 12.84 -7.52 -11.61
N LYS A 127 12.52 -6.54 -12.45
CA LYS A 127 13.53 -5.80 -13.12
C LYS A 127 13.17 -5.03 -14.33
N GLN A 128 13.83 -3.93 -14.53
CA GLN A 128 14.41 -3.32 -15.75
C GLN A 128 13.71 -3.58 -17.11
N VAL A 129 12.66 -4.36 -17.12
CA VAL A 129 11.71 -4.41 -18.21
C VAL A 129 10.70 -3.33 -17.92
N VAL A 130 10.78 -2.24 -18.67
CA VAL A 130 9.68 -1.28 -18.77
C VAL A 130 8.42 -2.12 -18.94
N CYS A 131 7.48 -2.02 -18.01
CA CYS A 131 6.19 -2.72 -18.11
C CYS A 131 5.45 -2.18 -19.33
N THR A 132 5.78 -2.68 -20.49
CA THR A 132 5.10 -2.38 -21.75
C THR A 132 3.98 -3.38 -21.96
N PRO A 133 2.90 -3.02 -22.68
CA PRO A 133 1.86 -3.98 -23.05
C PRO A 133 2.41 -5.25 -23.73
N ASP A 134 3.57 -5.15 -24.38
CA ASP A 134 4.25 -6.28 -25.04
C ASP A 134 5.06 -7.15 -24.07
N SER A 135 5.35 -6.70 -22.85
CA SER A 135 6.07 -7.51 -21.85
C SER A 135 5.27 -8.74 -21.39
N PHE A 136 3.96 -8.77 -21.59
CA PHE A 136 3.12 -9.96 -21.37
C PHE A 136 3.33 -11.06 -22.43
N GLN A 137 4.04 -10.78 -23.51
CA GLN A 137 4.35 -11.78 -24.56
C GLN A 137 5.69 -12.48 -24.31
N GLN A 138 6.55 -11.94 -23.47
CA GLN A 138 7.69 -12.68 -22.97
C GLN A 138 7.22 -13.48 -21.76
N GLU A 139 7.18 -14.80 -21.89
CA GLU A 139 6.88 -15.74 -20.78
C GLU A 139 7.97 -15.61 -19.71
N GLU A 140 7.90 -14.53 -18.91
CA GLU A 140 8.70 -14.50 -17.69
C GLU A 140 8.26 -15.66 -16.82
N ALA A 141 9.20 -16.51 -16.48
CA ALA A 141 8.95 -17.65 -15.62
C ALA A 141 8.63 -17.15 -14.21
N ILE A 142 7.33 -17.07 -13.87
CA ILE A 142 6.85 -16.62 -12.57
C ILE A 142 6.94 -17.78 -11.58
N PRO A 143 7.71 -17.67 -10.47
CA PRO A 143 7.85 -18.75 -9.53
C PRO A 143 6.56 -19.01 -8.76
N CYS A 144 6.21 -20.28 -8.58
CA CYS A 144 5.10 -20.68 -7.70
C CYS A 144 5.43 -20.30 -6.24
N PRO A 145 4.57 -19.58 -5.53
CA PRO A 145 4.84 -19.18 -4.15
C PRO A 145 4.85 -20.36 -3.16
N LEU A 146 4.22 -21.49 -3.54
CA LEU A 146 4.07 -22.67 -2.69
C LEU A 146 5.24 -23.66 -2.81
N CYS A 147 5.66 -23.98 -4.04
CA CYS A 147 6.72 -24.98 -4.26
C CYS A 147 8.01 -24.39 -4.90
N ASN A 148 8.02 -23.08 -5.20
CA ASN A 148 9.10 -22.35 -5.86
C ASN A 148 9.46 -22.85 -7.27
N SER A 149 8.65 -23.70 -7.89
CA SER A 149 8.86 -24.13 -9.28
C SER A 149 8.62 -22.97 -10.25
N TYR A 150 9.45 -22.87 -11.27
CA TYR A 150 9.26 -21.96 -12.40
C TYR A 150 8.45 -22.58 -13.55
N ASN A 151 8.04 -23.86 -13.42
CA ASN A 151 7.17 -24.51 -14.38
C ASN A 151 5.72 -24.08 -14.14
N THR A 152 5.42 -22.86 -14.53
CA THR A 152 4.11 -22.22 -14.32
C THR A 152 3.55 -21.72 -15.64
N ARG A 153 2.24 -21.56 -15.71
CA ARG A 153 1.56 -21.02 -16.90
C ARG A 153 0.57 -19.92 -16.50
N LEU A 154 0.43 -18.92 -17.33
CA LEU A 154 -0.61 -17.91 -17.21
C LEU A 154 -1.97 -18.57 -17.52
N VAL A 155 -2.92 -18.41 -16.61
CA VAL A 155 -4.33 -18.85 -16.79
C VAL A 155 -5.17 -17.66 -17.24
N SER A 156 -4.98 -16.49 -16.59
CA SER A 156 -5.69 -15.25 -16.92
C SER A 156 -4.84 -14.03 -16.60
N GLN A 157 -4.89 -13.03 -17.46
CA GLN A 157 -4.26 -11.73 -17.20
C GLN A 157 -4.92 -10.97 -16.06
N PHE A 158 -6.10 -11.37 -15.62
CA PHE A 158 -6.83 -10.81 -14.51
C PHE A 158 -7.12 -11.92 -13.50
N GLY A 159 -6.67 -11.72 -12.26
CA GLY A 159 -6.94 -12.59 -11.12
C GLY A 159 -8.20 -12.14 -10.37
N SER A 160 -8.18 -12.27 -9.03
CA SER A 160 -9.27 -11.82 -8.16
C SER A 160 -9.48 -10.30 -8.20
N THR A 161 -8.45 -9.53 -8.58
CA THR A 161 -8.48 -8.08 -8.77
C THR A 161 -7.66 -7.69 -10.01
N ALA A 162 -7.82 -6.45 -10.49
CA ALA A 162 -7.14 -5.98 -11.69
C ALA A 162 -5.61 -5.90 -11.54
N CYS A 163 -5.10 -5.68 -10.32
CA CYS A 163 -3.67 -5.64 -10.00
C CYS A 163 -3.02 -7.04 -9.96
N LYS A 164 -3.79 -8.12 -10.12
CA LYS A 164 -3.29 -9.50 -10.07
C LYS A 164 -3.56 -10.24 -11.38
N ALA A 165 -2.68 -11.19 -11.71
CA ALA A 165 -2.90 -12.19 -12.76
C ALA A 165 -3.00 -13.57 -12.14
N LEU A 166 -3.77 -14.47 -12.74
CA LEU A 166 -3.92 -15.85 -12.28
C LEU A 166 -2.96 -16.76 -13.03
N TYR A 167 -2.15 -17.47 -12.28
CA TYR A 167 -1.22 -18.50 -12.77
C TYR A 167 -1.59 -19.88 -12.22
N GLN A 168 -1.07 -20.91 -12.85
CA GLN A 168 -1.10 -22.28 -12.34
C GLN A 168 0.28 -22.89 -12.40
N CYS A 169 0.70 -23.55 -11.31
CA CYS A 169 1.91 -24.34 -11.29
C CYS A 169 1.67 -25.70 -11.98
N ASN A 170 2.55 -26.07 -12.92
CA ASN A 170 2.46 -27.37 -13.60
C ASN A 170 3.02 -28.51 -12.75
N ASP A 171 3.78 -28.22 -11.69
CA ASP A 171 4.36 -29.26 -10.82
C ASP A 171 3.43 -29.58 -9.64
N CYS A 172 3.11 -28.61 -8.78
CA CYS A 172 2.22 -28.87 -7.64
C CYS A 172 0.71 -28.73 -8.00
N LYS A 173 0.36 -28.29 -9.22
CA LYS A 173 -0.98 -28.13 -9.77
C LYS A 173 -1.81 -27.00 -9.14
N GLU A 174 -1.30 -26.31 -8.14
CA GLU A 174 -2.01 -25.25 -7.45
C GLU A 174 -2.11 -23.98 -8.31
N PRO A 175 -3.28 -23.32 -8.35
CA PRO A 175 -3.42 -21.98 -8.87
C PRO A 175 -2.88 -20.98 -7.85
N PHE A 176 -2.38 -19.83 -8.33
CA PHE A 176 -1.91 -18.74 -7.48
C PHE A 176 -2.03 -17.39 -8.17
N ASP A 177 -2.16 -16.34 -7.39
CA ASP A 177 -2.13 -14.97 -7.90
C ASP A 177 -0.68 -14.47 -8.05
N TYR A 178 -0.42 -13.71 -9.09
CA TYR A 178 0.80 -12.93 -9.31
C TYR A 178 0.47 -11.45 -9.24
N PHE A 179 1.14 -10.71 -8.39
CA PHE A 179 1.00 -9.26 -8.29
C PHE A 179 1.73 -8.61 -9.47
N LYS A 180 0.95 -8.03 -10.41
CA LYS A 180 1.50 -7.46 -11.66
C LYS A 180 2.26 -6.16 -11.42
N CYS A 181 3.24 -5.88 -12.27
CA CYS A 181 3.75 -4.53 -12.41
C CYS A 181 2.79 -3.67 -13.24
N HIS A 182 2.71 -2.40 -12.92
CA HIS A 182 1.90 -1.38 -13.60
C HIS A 182 2.74 -0.15 -13.88
#